data_03f05d76eb94322eb4905a7446b39355
#
_entry.id   03f05d76eb94322eb4905a7446b39355
#
_cell.length_a   1.000
_cell.length_b   1.000
_cell.length_c   1.000
_cell.angle_alpha   90.00
_cell.angle_beta   90.00
_cell.angle_gamma   90.00
#
_symmetry.space_group_name_H-M   'P 1'
#
loop_
_entity.id
_entity.type
_entity.pdbx_description
1 polymer ?
#
loop_
_entity_poly.entity_id
_entity_poly.type
_entity_poly.pdbx_seq_one_letter_code
_entity_poly.pdbx_strand_id
1 'polypeptide(L)'
;VVHTAVELVGHDYLSVFGDTLRLVSSESVLSATPQIIVTTCGVDKADSLIALLGIQADSLTTHPESFYLAAKDVDGAMRMFVIGGDARGTAYGLMELSRLMGVSPWEWWADSPIAPRKRWVVDAFEKICYPAVRYRGIFLNDEDFALVPWANETYDKGTRRGELGPKTYARIFELLLRLRANTCWPAMHECTVPFFFVEGNREMAEKYGIYMGASHCEPMARNTNGEWRVSGVGEYDYVNNSEEVKRFWRERVEEVAETPIIYTLGMRGVHDGRMNGAKTIDEQRTVLTQVLADQRAMLAELVDSHLVHIPQVFIPYKEVLDIYNSGLEVPDDITLMWCDDNYGYIRHLPDSVERLRSGGHGLYYHVSYWGRPHDYLWLPSTHPALMTTELLRAYDADNRN
;
A
#
# COMPACT_ATOMS: atom_id res chain seq x y z
N VAL A 1 -3.23 -7.56 11.22
CA VAL A 1 -3.42 -8.13 9.86
C VAL A 1 -3.63 -9.65 9.88
N VAL A 2 -2.87 -10.45 10.64
CA VAL A 2 -3.04 -11.92 10.67
C VAL A 2 -4.43 -12.31 11.16
N HIS A 3 -4.90 -11.72 12.26
CA HIS A 3 -6.24 -11.99 12.79
C HIS A 3 -7.34 -11.66 11.77
N THR A 4 -7.22 -10.53 11.10
CA THR A 4 -8.13 -10.13 10.02
C THR A 4 -8.16 -11.17 8.89
N ALA A 5 -6.99 -11.65 8.46
CA ALA A 5 -6.90 -12.67 7.42
C ALA A 5 -7.50 -14.01 7.86
N VAL A 6 -7.35 -14.40 9.13
CA VAL A 6 -8.01 -15.59 9.69
C VAL A 6 -9.54 -15.45 9.68
N GLU A 7 -10.07 -14.27 10.07
CA GLU A 7 -11.51 -13.98 10.00
C GLU A 7 -12.03 -14.12 8.56
N LEU A 8 -11.31 -13.52 7.58
CA LEU A 8 -11.68 -13.60 6.16
C LEU A 8 -11.70 -15.06 5.66
N VAL A 9 -10.67 -15.84 5.97
CA VAL A 9 -10.65 -17.27 5.60
C VAL A 9 -11.79 -18.05 6.26
N GLY A 10 -12.15 -17.73 7.50
CA GLY A 10 -13.31 -18.33 8.18
C GLY A 10 -14.61 -18.05 7.45
N HIS A 11 -14.84 -16.81 7.01
CA HIS A 11 -15.98 -16.41 6.19
C HIS A 11 -16.00 -17.10 4.83
N ASP A 12 -14.84 -17.16 4.17
CA ASP A 12 -14.69 -17.80 2.86
C ASP A 12 -14.97 -19.30 2.95
N TYR A 13 -14.47 -19.95 3.99
CA TYR A 13 -14.72 -21.37 4.24
C TYR A 13 -16.20 -21.66 4.45
N LEU A 14 -16.89 -20.86 5.26
CA LEU A 14 -18.33 -20.95 5.46
C LEU A 14 -19.09 -20.78 4.13
N SER A 15 -18.71 -19.80 3.33
CA SER A 15 -19.36 -19.52 2.06
C SER A 15 -19.16 -20.65 1.03
N VAL A 16 -17.98 -21.28 1.03
CA VAL A 16 -17.66 -22.37 0.08
C VAL A 16 -18.26 -23.71 0.53
N PHE A 17 -18.14 -24.06 1.82
CA PHE A 17 -18.45 -25.40 2.31
C PHE A 17 -19.72 -25.50 3.16
N GLY A 18 -20.30 -24.36 3.56
CA GLY A 18 -21.48 -24.32 4.42
C GLY A 18 -21.21 -24.78 5.87
N ASP A 19 -19.94 -24.80 6.28
CA ASP A 19 -19.48 -25.21 7.60
C ASP A 19 -18.51 -24.18 8.19
N THR A 20 -18.22 -24.27 9.47
CA THR A 20 -17.38 -23.30 10.18
C THR A 20 -16.04 -23.90 10.58
N LEU A 21 -14.98 -23.12 10.43
CA LEU A 21 -13.65 -23.43 10.99
C LEU A 21 -13.64 -23.12 12.49
N ARG A 22 -13.26 -24.10 13.29
CA ARG A 22 -13.02 -23.86 14.71
C ARG A 22 -11.60 -23.34 14.90
N LEU A 23 -11.47 -22.10 15.33
CA LEU A 23 -10.19 -21.51 15.72
C LEU A 23 -9.78 -22.06 17.10
N VAL A 24 -8.58 -22.60 17.20
CA VAL A 24 -7.96 -23.01 18.45
C VAL A 24 -6.55 -22.46 18.55
N SER A 25 -6.25 -21.78 19.64
CA SER A 25 -4.88 -21.50 20.04
C SER A 25 -4.38 -22.71 20.82
N SER A 26 -3.43 -23.47 20.28
CA SER A 26 -3.10 -24.79 20.81
C SER A 26 -1.67 -24.88 21.29
N GLU A 27 -1.51 -25.43 22.48
CA GLU A 27 -0.21 -25.93 22.97
C GLU A 27 0.17 -27.30 22.39
N SER A 28 -0.82 -28.12 21.99
CA SER A 28 -0.62 -29.40 21.30
C SER A 28 -0.97 -29.25 19.82
N VAL A 29 0.03 -29.23 18.98
CA VAL A 29 -0.07 -28.80 17.58
C VAL A 29 -0.78 -29.80 16.68
N LEU A 30 -0.72 -31.09 16.93
CA LEU A 30 -1.18 -32.10 15.98
C LEU A 30 -2.26 -33.01 16.57
N SER A 31 -3.45 -33.00 15.96
CA SER A 31 -4.53 -33.95 16.25
C SER A 31 -4.73 -34.91 15.08
N ALA A 32 -5.46 -36.00 15.30
CA ALA A 32 -5.78 -36.99 14.25
C ALA A 32 -6.76 -36.45 13.18
N THR A 33 -7.35 -35.28 13.41
CA THR A 33 -8.27 -34.64 12.44
C THR A 33 -7.51 -33.73 11.46
N PRO A 34 -8.01 -33.55 10.23
CA PRO A 34 -7.48 -32.55 9.30
C PRO A 34 -7.43 -31.17 9.93
N GLN A 35 -6.34 -30.45 9.72
CA GLN A 35 -6.08 -29.14 10.32
C GLN A 35 -5.51 -28.16 9.29
N ILE A 36 -5.82 -26.88 9.50
CA ILE A 36 -5.09 -25.75 8.91
C ILE A 36 -4.23 -25.15 10.03
N ILE A 37 -2.92 -25.22 9.87
CA ILE A 37 -1.94 -24.76 10.86
C ILE A 37 -1.33 -23.46 10.36
N VAL A 38 -1.48 -22.41 11.15
CA VAL A 38 -1.04 -21.05 10.79
C VAL A 38 -0.05 -20.53 11.82
N THR A 39 1.10 -20.05 11.36
CA THR A 39 2.08 -19.40 12.23
C THR A 39 2.92 -18.36 11.45
N THR A 40 3.71 -17.58 12.18
CA THR A 40 4.65 -16.60 11.65
C THR A 40 6.03 -16.88 12.22
N CYS A 41 7.10 -16.77 11.45
CA CYS A 41 8.48 -16.88 11.92
C CYS A 41 8.73 -15.96 13.13
N GLY A 42 9.51 -16.45 14.10
CA GLY A 42 9.79 -15.70 15.32
C GLY A 42 8.70 -15.74 16.40
N VAL A 43 7.55 -16.40 16.14
CA VAL A 43 6.53 -16.64 17.18
C VAL A 43 6.80 -18.00 17.84
N ASP A 44 6.35 -18.17 19.09
CA ASP A 44 6.51 -19.40 19.86
C ASP A 44 6.13 -20.66 19.04
N LYS A 45 7.00 -21.65 19.07
CA LYS A 45 6.86 -22.97 18.38
C LYS A 45 6.92 -22.92 16.83
N ALA A 46 7.04 -21.74 16.20
CA ALA A 46 7.23 -21.66 14.75
C ALA A 46 8.49 -22.43 14.31
N ASP A 47 9.59 -22.26 15.02
CA ASP A 47 10.88 -22.92 14.70
C ASP A 47 10.76 -24.45 14.77
N SER A 48 10.04 -24.98 15.76
CA SER A 48 9.79 -26.41 15.88
C SER A 48 8.99 -26.96 14.71
N LEU A 49 7.99 -26.21 14.24
CA LEU A 49 7.18 -26.56 13.08
C LEU A 49 7.97 -26.46 11.77
N ILE A 50 8.76 -25.40 11.61
CA ILE A 50 9.66 -25.19 10.47
C ILE A 50 10.66 -26.37 10.36
N ALA A 51 11.28 -26.76 11.49
CA ALA A 51 12.19 -27.91 11.55
C ALA A 51 11.47 -29.22 11.22
N LEU A 52 10.28 -29.47 11.77
CA LEU A 52 9.46 -30.66 11.50
C LEU A 52 9.15 -30.80 10.00
N LEU A 53 8.88 -29.69 9.32
CA LEU A 53 8.55 -29.67 7.90
C LEU A 53 9.78 -29.66 6.98
N GLY A 54 10.99 -29.56 7.55
CA GLY A 54 12.25 -29.52 6.79
C GLY A 54 12.44 -28.22 6.00
N ILE A 55 11.80 -27.13 6.42
CA ILE A 55 11.89 -25.81 5.76
C ILE A 55 13.19 -25.14 6.18
N GLN A 56 13.91 -24.54 5.22
CA GLN A 56 15.03 -23.66 5.55
C GLN A 56 14.46 -22.31 6.00
N ALA A 57 14.64 -21.95 7.27
CA ALA A 57 14.09 -20.71 7.84
C ALA A 57 14.49 -19.47 7.05
N ASP A 58 15.74 -19.41 6.58
CA ASP A 58 16.27 -18.31 5.76
C ASP A 58 15.46 -18.07 4.48
N SER A 59 14.87 -19.11 3.89
CA SER A 59 14.04 -18.98 2.69
C SER A 59 12.75 -18.18 2.94
N LEU A 60 12.33 -18.06 4.21
CA LEU A 60 11.18 -17.25 4.63
C LEU A 60 11.58 -15.89 5.19
N THR A 61 12.72 -15.79 5.88
CA THR A 61 13.08 -14.53 6.57
C THR A 61 13.90 -13.58 5.71
N THR A 62 14.54 -14.08 4.64
CA THR A 62 15.34 -13.25 3.72
C THR A 62 14.48 -12.28 2.89
N HIS A 63 13.26 -12.69 2.55
CA HIS A 63 12.35 -11.89 1.74
C HIS A 63 11.17 -11.40 2.58
N PRO A 64 10.97 -10.08 2.74
CA PRO A 64 9.78 -9.55 3.39
C PRO A 64 8.49 -10.08 2.74
N GLU A 65 7.47 -10.26 3.56
CA GLU A 65 6.14 -10.70 3.13
C GLU A 65 6.11 -12.08 2.44
N SER A 66 7.14 -12.91 2.70
CA SER A 66 7.18 -14.28 2.21
C SER A 66 6.23 -15.19 2.98
N PHE A 67 5.80 -16.27 2.34
CA PHE A 67 5.06 -17.33 3.01
C PHE A 67 5.35 -18.68 2.40
N TYR A 68 5.29 -19.70 3.25
CA TYR A 68 5.22 -21.10 2.88
C TYR A 68 3.77 -21.58 2.96
N LEU A 69 3.31 -22.27 1.93
CA LEU A 69 2.00 -22.90 1.87
C LEU A 69 2.13 -24.34 1.40
N ALA A 70 1.60 -25.29 2.16
CA ALA A 70 1.69 -26.69 1.84
C ALA A 70 0.48 -27.49 2.29
N ALA A 71 0.19 -28.57 1.55
CA ALA A 71 -0.62 -29.70 1.99
C ALA A 71 0.28 -30.91 2.12
N LYS A 72 0.47 -31.43 3.34
CA LYS A 72 1.34 -32.56 3.63
C LYS A 72 0.67 -33.57 4.56
N ASP A 73 0.93 -34.85 4.35
CA ASP A 73 0.64 -35.87 5.33
C ASP A 73 1.69 -35.80 6.46
N VAL A 74 1.22 -35.62 7.66
CA VAL A 74 2.06 -35.69 8.87
C VAL A 74 1.34 -36.58 9.86
N ASP A 75 2.01 -37.66 10.27
CA ASP A 75 1.49 -38.70 11.17
C ASP A 75 0.16 -39.34 10.69
N GLY A 76 0.03 -39.56 9.36
CA GLY A 76 -1.12 -40.22 8.76
C GLY A 76 -2.36 -39.30 8.59
N ALA A 77 -2.20 -38.01 8.78
CA ALA A 77 -3.28 -37.04 8.55
C ALA A 77 -2.81 -35.92 7.60
N MET A 78 -3.62 -35.66 6.57
CA MET A 78 -3.38 -34.55 5.66
C MET A 78 -3.62 -33.23 6.39
N ARG A 79 -2.65 -32.32 6.37
CA ARG A 79 -2.72 -31.01 6.98
C ARG A 79 -2.33 -29.91 6.01
N MET A 80 -2.93 -28.75 6.19
CA MET A 80 -2.58 -27.54 5.48
C MET A 80 -1.72 -26.66 6.38
N PHE A 81 -0.60 -26.18 5.86
CA PHE A 81 0.34 -25.31 6.59
C PHE A 81 0.43 -23.96 5.92
N VAL A 82 0.29 -22.89 6.70
CA VAL A 82 0.50 -21.49 6.30
C VAL A 82 1.53 -20.89 7.26
N ILE A 83 2.75 -20.66 6.80
CA ILE A 83 3.84 -20.10 7.61
C ILE A 83 4.37 -18.86 6.92
N GLY A 84 4.19 -17.67 7.54
CA GLY A 84 4.74 -16.44 7.03
C GLY A 84 6.14 -16.14 7.54
N GLY A 85 6.97 -15.51 6.73
CA GLY A 85 8.22 -14.91 7.18
C GLY A 85 7.99 -13.74 8.13
N ASP A 86 6.86 -13.04 7.94
CA ASP A 86 6.36 -11.99 8.79
C ASP A 86 4.81 -12.00 8.84
N ALA A 87 4.22 -11.04 9.55
CA ALA A 87 2.77 -10.98 9.73
C ALA A 87 1.99 -10.77 8.41
N ARG A 88 2.52 -9.98 7.45
CA ARG A 88 1.90 -9.82 6.13
C ARG A 88 2.06 -11.08 5.28
N GLY A 89 3.23 -11.70 5.30
CA GLY A 89 3.45 -12.99 4.65
C GLY A 89 2.46 -14.05 5.12
N THR A 90 2.20 -14.14 6.43
CA THR A 90 1.17 -15.03 6.99
C THR A 90 -0.21 -14.69 6.43
N ALA A 91 -0.58 -13.42 6.40
CA ALA A 91 -1.86 -12.98 5.86
C ALA A 91 -1.99 -13.29 4.36
N TYR A 92 -0.94 -13.10 3.57
CA TYR A 92 -0.94 -13.45 2.14
C TYR A 92 -1.02 -14.97 1.90
N GLY A 93 -0.39 -15.77 2.75
CA GLY A 93 -0.55 -17.23 2.72
C GLY A 93 -2.00 -17.66 2.98
N LEU A 94 -2.68 -16.99 3.91
CA LEU A 94 -4.10 -17.17 4.20
C LEU A 94 -4.99 -16.75 3.02
N MET A 95 -4.70 -15.64 2.35
CA MET A 95 -5.44 -15.22 1.15
C MET A 95 -5.20 -16.17 -0.03
N GLU A 96 -3.99 -16.74 -0.15
CA GLU A 96 -3.72 -17.78 -1.14
C GLU A 96 -4.48 -19.08 -0.83
N LEU A 97 -4.63 -19.42 0.44
CA LEU A 97 -5.47 -20.53 0.88
C LEU A 97 -6.94 -20.30 0.47
N SER A 98 -7.46 -19.10 0.69
CA SER A 98 -8.80 -18.69 0.26
C SER A 98 -8.97 -18.84 -1.28
N ARG A 99 -7.98 -18.40 -2.04
CA ARG A 99 -7.97 -18.57 -3.51
C ARG A 99 -7.99 -20.04 -3.93
N LEU A 100 -7.27 -20.92 -3.24
CA LEU A 100 -7.29 -22.37 -3.48
C LEU A 100 -8.66 -22.99 -3.16
N MET A 101 -9.38 -22.48 -2.20
CA MET A 101 -10.78 -22.86 -1.92
C MET A 101 -11.73 -22.41 -3.05
N GLY A 102 -11.29 -21.51 -3.92
CA GLY A 102 -12.04 -21.01 -5.09
C GLY A 102 -12.72 -19.67 -4.88
N VAL A 103 -12.31 -18.92 -3.86
CA VAL A 103 -12.81 -17.55 -3.64
C VAL A 103 -11.97 -16.58 -4.48
N SER A 104 -12.65 -15.80 -5.31
CA SER A 104 -12.02 -14.75 -6.11
C SER A 104 -11.68 -13.53 -5.23
N PRO A 105 -10.54 -12.84 -5.43
CA PRO A 105 -10.31 -11.53 -4.84
C PRO A 105 -11.42 -10.51 -5.17
N TRP A 106 -12.11 -10.70 -6.29
CA TRP A 106 -13.17 -9.85 -6.82
C TRP A 106 -14.58 -10.27 -6.37
N GLU A 107 -14.67 -11.19 -5.41
CA GLU A 107 -15.94 -11.71 -4.91
C GLU A 107 -16.93 -10.58 -4.62
N TRP A 108 -16.52 -9.59 -3.84
CA TRP A 108 -17.38 -8.49 -3.45
C TRP A 108 -17.44 -7.35 -4.50
N TRP A 109 -16.28 -6.89 -5.01
CA TRP A 109 -16.24 -5.72 -5.91
C TRP A 109 -16.75 -5.97 -7.32
N ALA A 110 -16.72 -7.21 -7.79
CA ALA A 110 -17.18 -7.59 -9.12
C ALA A 110 -18.29 -8.64 -9.09
N ASP A 111 -18.98 -8.79 -7.94
CA ASP A 111 -20.05 -9.77 -7.74
C ASP A 111 -19.67 -11.17 -8.25
N SER A 112 -18.41 -11.57 -8.06
CA SER A 112 -17.91 -12.86 -8.52
C SER A 112 -18.42 -13.97 -7.60
N PRO A 113 -19.35 -14.83 -8.06
CA PRO A 113 -20.04 -15.75 -7.16
C PRO A 113 -19.10 -16.81 -6.62
N ILE A 114 -19.23 -17.10 -5.34
CA ILE A 114 -18.58 -18.23 -4.71
C ILE A 114 -19.35 -19.51 -5.05
N ALA A 115 -18.66 -20.47 -5.69
CA ALA A 115 -19.24 -21.77 -6.01
C ALA A 115 -19.23 -22.69 -4.78
N PRO A 116 -20.39 -23.09 -4.22
CA PRO A 116 -20.45 -24.01 -3.09
C PRO A 116 -19.86 -25.38 -3.42
N ARG A 117 -19.12 -25.96 -2.48
CA ARG A 117 -18.49 -27.29 -2.61
C ARG A 117 -18.86 -28.15 -1.41
N LYS A 118 -19.06 -29.47 -1.67
CA LYS A 118 -19.36 -30.41 -0.60
C LYS A 118 -18.15 -30.87 0.18
N ARG A 119 -16.96 -30.75 -0.40
CA ARG A 119 -15.69 -31.19 0.18
C ARG A 119 -14.54 -30.47 -0.48
N TRP A 120 -13.46 -30.33 0.24
CA TRP A 120 -12.18 -29.87 -0.29
C TRP A 120 -11.26 -31.08 -0.49
N VAL A 121 -10.80 -31.26 -1.71
CA VAL A 121 -9.81 -32.29 -2.05
C VAL A 121 -8.58 -31.56 -2.54
N VAL A 122 -7.46 -31.79 -1.89
CA VAL A 122 -6.18 -31.16 -2.20
C VAL A 122 -5.12 -32.26 -2.27
N ASP A 123 -4.42 -32.31 -3.39
CA ASP A 123 -3.23 -33.14 -3.50
C ASP A 123 -2.09 -32.57 -2.66
N ALA A 124 -1.13 -33.42 -2.28
CA ALA A 124 0.06 -32.96 -1.57
C ALA A 124 0.86 -31.98 -2.44
N PHE A 125 1.22 -30.85 -1.88
CA PHE A 125 2.05 -29.84 -2.51
C PHE A 125 2.80 -29.01 -1.46
N GLU A 126 3.83 -28.34 -1.89
CA GLU A 126 4.49 -27.27 -1.13
C GLU A 126 4.99 -26.16 -2.04
N LYS A 127 4.98 -24.94 -1.55
CA LYS A 127 5.53 -23.79 -2.25
C LYS A 127 5.95 -22.69 -1.27
N ILE A 128 6.98 -21.94 -1.65
CA ILE A 128 7.36 -20.68 -1.03
C ILE A 128 7.07 -19.58 -2.02
N CYS A 129 6.45 -18.50 -1.55
CA CYS A 129 6.13 -17.32 -2.34
C CYS A 129 6.62 -16.07 -1.62
N TYR A 130 7.10 -15.11 -2.38
CA TYR A 130 7.45 -13.77 -1.92
C TYR A 130 7.20 -12.76 -3.04
N PRO A 131 6.94 -11.48 -2.72
CA PRO A 131 6.70 -10.46 -3.73
C PRO A 131 8.00 -10.08 -4.44
N ALA A 132 7.89 -9.79 -5.74
CA ALA A 132 9.02 -9.31 -6.55
C ALA A 132 9.25 -7.79 -6.40
N VAL A 133 8.26 -7.07 -5.86
CA VAL A 133 8.26 -5.62 -5.64
C VAL A 133 7.84 -5.34 -4.20
N ARG A 134 8.52 -4.42 -3.54
CA ARG A 134 8.34 -4.16 -2.09
C ARG A 134 6.99 -3.53 -1.77
N TYR A 135 6.62 -2.45 -2.45
CA TYR A 135 5.35 -1.75 -2.24
C TYR A 135 4.45 -1.90 -3.47
N ARG A 136 3.22 -2.32 -3.25
CA ARG A 136 2.23 -2.62 -4.29
C ARG A 136 0.88 -2.09 -3.85
N GLY A 137 0.26 -1.25 -4.68
CA GLY A 137 -1.01 -0.66 -4.26
C GLY A 137 -1.69 0.13 -5.35
N ILE A 138 -2.70 0.87 -4.93
CA ILE A 138 -3.50 1.73 -5.79
C ILE A 138 -3.56 3.14 -5.24
N PHE A 139 -3.77 4.09 -6.13
CA PHE A 139 -4.18 5.44 -5.83
C PHE A 139 -5.66 5.61 -6.20
N LEU A 140 -6.48 6.04 -5.24
CA LEU A 140 -7.88 6.37 -5.47
C LEU A 140 -7.94 7.80 -6.01
N ASN A 141 -8.12 7.93 -7.32
CA ASN A 141 -8.04 9.23 -8.02
C ASN A 141 -9.19 9.45 -9.01
N ASP A 142 -10.29 8.72 -8.85
CA ASP A 142 -11.48 8.76 -9.69
C ASP A 142 -12.76 8.65 -8.83
N GLU A 143 -12.70 9.19 -7.63
CA GLU A 143 -13.74 9.08 -6.63
C GLU A 143 -14.97 9.96 -6.89
N ASP A 144 -14.85 11.02 -7.70
CA ASP A 144 -15.86 12.07 -7.84
C ASP A 144 -17.22 11.57 -8.32
N PHE A 145 -17.22 10.66 -9.30
CA PHE A 145 -18.44 10.26 -10.00
C PHE A 145 -19.01 8.92 -9.55
N ALA A 146 -18.21 8.08 -8.93
CA ALA A 146 -18.62 6.73 -8.57
C ALA A 146 -18.40 6.43 -7.09
N LEU A 147 -17.15 6.34 -6.63
CA LEU A 147 -16.82 5.81 -5.31
C LEU A 147 -17.37 6.66 -4.17
N VAL A 148 -17.16 7.98 -4.20
CA VAL A 148 -17.61 8.89 -3.14
C VAL A 148 -19.11 8.96 -3.03
N PRO A 149 -19.90 9.26 -4.10
CA PRO A 149 -21.35 9.32 -3.97
C PRO A 149 -21.94 7.95 -3.61
N TRP A 150 -21.45 6.86 -4.19
CA TRP A 150 -21.93 5.53 -3.85
C TRP A 150 -21.67 5.19 -2.38
N ALA A 151 -20.45 5.38 -1.89
CA ALA A 151 -20.09 5.07 -0.51
C ALA A 151 -20.88 5.93 0.47
N ASN A 152 -20.82 7.24 0.31
CA ASN A 152 -21.40 8.20 1.25
C ASN A 152 -22.93 8.15 1.32
N GLU A 153 -23.60 7.90 0.18
CA GLU A 153 -25.06 7.92 0.11
C GLU A 153 -25.71 6.55 0.33
N THR A 154 -25.01 5.47 0.02
CA THR A 154 -25.64 4.12 0.02
C THR A 154 -24.96 3.12 0.93
N TYR A 155 -23.64 2.99 0.90
CA TYR A 155 -22.93 1.89 1.55
C TYR A 155 -22.41 2.25 2.94
N ASP A 156 -21.66 3.32 3.05
CA ASP A 156 -20.99 3.78 4.27
C ASP A 156 -21.44 5.22 4.55
N LYS A 157 -22.71 5.36 4.89
CA LYS A 157 -23.34 6.68 5.07
C LYS A 157 -22.58 7.51 6.08
N GLY A 158 -21.84 8.49 5.57
CA GLY A 158 -21.07 9.43 6.35
C GLY A 158 -21.94 10.45 7.09
N THR A 159 -21.33 11.14 8.04
CA THR A 159 -21.98 12.23 8.78
C THR A 159 -22.02 13.53 7.98
N ARG A 160 -21.17 13.63 6.95
CA ARG A 160 -21.07 14.77 6.03
C ARG A 160 -20.89 14.32 4.59
N ARG A 161 -21.28 15.17 3.67
CA ARG A 161 -21.11 14.89 2.24
C ARG A 161 -19.62 14.72 1.88
N GLY A 162 -19.32 13.72 1.04
CA GLY A 162 -17.97 13.44 0.57
C GLY A 162 -17.14 12.55 1.50
N GLU A 163 -17.74 12.01 2.55
CA GLU A 163 -17.08 11.12 3.49
C GLU A 163 -16.93 9.72 2.89
N LEU A 164 -15.68 9.25 2.77
CA LEU A 164 -15.35 7.84 2.56
C LEU A 164 -14.99 7.25 3.91
N GLY A 165 -15.87 6.42 4.45
CA GLY A 165 -15.75 5.91 5.82
C GLY A 165 -15.02 4.58 5.94
N PRO A 166 -14.86 4.11 7.18
CA PRO A 166 -14.07 2.92 7.50
C PRO A 166 -14.63 1.62 6.89
N LYS A 167 -15.93 1.51 6.65
CA LYS A 167 -16.50 0.32 5.99
C LYS A 167 -16.07 0.24 4.52
N THR A 168 -16.05 1.38 3.83
CA THR A 168 -15.60 1.46 2.43
C THR A 168 -14.12 1.14 2.33
N TYR A 169 -13.28 1.77 3.18
CA TYR A 169 -11.84 1.46 3.21
C TYR A 169 -11.55 0.02 3.63
N ALA A 170 -12.33 -0.56 4.54
CA ALA A 170 -12.19 -1.98 4.89
C ALA A 170 -12.36 -2.89 3.66
N ARG A 171 -13.33 -2.61 2.77
CA ARG A 171 -13.53 -3.38 1.52
C ARG A 171 -12.41 -3.15 0.50
N ILE A 172 -11.89 -1.92 0.42
CA ILE A 172 -10.73 -1.61 -0.43
C ILE A 172 -9.49 -2.36 0.09
N PHE A 173 -9.23 -2.29 1.39
CA PHE A 173 -8.08 -2.94 2.00
C PHE A 173 -8.18 -4.47 1.99
N GLU A 174 -9.37 -5.03 2.10
CA GLU A 174 -9.62 -6.46 1.88
C GLU A 174 -9.22 -6.87 0.45
N LEU A 175 -9.66 -6.14 -0.57
CA LEU A 175 -9.26 -6.40 -1.96
C LEU A 175 -7.74 -6.35 -2.12
N LEU A 176 -7.08 -5.31 -1.58
CA LEU A 176 -5.63 -5.18 -1.62
C LEU A 176 -4.95 -6.37 -0.95
N LEU A 177 -5.42 -6.79 0.24
CA LEU A 177 -4.88 -7.94 0.95
C LEU A 177 -5.04 -9.23 0.14
N ARG A 178 -6.21 -9.47 -0.46
CA ARG A 178 -6.48 -10.63 -1.32
C ARG A 178 -5.60 -10.65 -2.58
N LEU A 179 -5.25 -9.47 -3.11
CA LEU A 179 -4.33 -9.29 -4.24
C LEU A 179 -2.85 -9.22 -3.82
N ARG A 180 -2.55 -9.37 -2.53
CA ARG A 180 -1.20 -9.27 -1.94
C ARG A 180 -0.57 -7.90 -2.17
N ALA A 181 -1.38 -6.86 -2.17
CA ALA A 181 -0.93 -5.48 -2.13
C ALA A 181 -0.84 -4.99 -0.67
N ASN A 182 -0.03 -3.98 -0.43
CA ASN A 182 0.28 -3.48 0.90
C ASN A 182 0.21 -1.96 1.02
N THR A 183 -0.18 -1.24 -0.04
CA THR A 183 -0.13 0.22 -0.07
C THR A 183 -1.43 0.78 -0.65
N CYS A 184 -1.89 1.89 -0.09
CA CYS A 184 -3.00 2.67 -0.63
C CYS A 184 -2.70 4.17 -0.53
N TRP A 185 -2.93 4.89 -1.61
CA TRP A 185 -3.05 6.35 -1.62
C TRP A 185 -4.54 6.70 -1.60
N PRO A 186 -5.02 7.39 -0.56
CA PRO A 186 -6.44 7.64 -0.39
C PRO A 186 -6.96 8.69 -1.38
N ALA A 187 -8.28 8.72 -1.54
CA ALA A 187 -8.99 9.75 -2.27
C ALA A 187 -8.65 11.16 -1.76
N MET A 188 -8.43 12.11 -2.67
CA MET A 188 -7.86 13.42 -2.33
C MET A 188 -8.56 14.62 -3.00
N HIS A 189 -9.54 14.40 -3.88
CA HIS A 189 -10.20 15.47 -4.59
C HIS A 189 -11.09 16.34 -3.68
N GLU A 190 -11.49 17.51 -4.15
CA GLU A 190 -12.33 18.46 -3.39
C GLU A 190 -13.67 17.90 -2.93
N CYS A 191 -14.19 16.91 -3.64
CA CYS A 191 -15.44 16.23 -3.28
C CYS A 191 -15.30 15.29 -2.08
N THR A 192 -14.06 14.96 -1.67
CA THR A 192 -13.74 13.96 -0.66
C THR A 192 -13.25 14.60 0.63
N VAL A 193 -13.78 14.15 1.75
CA VAL A 193 -13.23 14.48 3.07
C VAL A 193 -11.87 13.79 3.21
N PRO A 194 -10.81 14.51 3.63
CA PRO A 194 -9.48 13.92 3.81
C PRO A 194 -9.51 12.65 4.68
N PHE A 195 -8.74 11.64 4.29
CA PHE A 195 -8.73 10.31 4.90
C PHE A 195 -8.58 10.34 6.42
N PHE A 196 -7.63 11.12 6.93
CA PHE A 196 -7.35 11.23 8.37
C PHE A 196 -8.36 12.10 9.14
N PHE A 197 -9.29 12.78 8.46
CA PHE A 197 -10.38 13.52 9.11
C PHE A 197 -11.62 12.66 9.36
N VAL A 198 -11.61 11.41 8.92
CA VAL A 198 -12.71 10.48 9.10
C VAL A 198 -12.32 9.45 10.15
N GLU A 199 -13.04 9.44 11.27
CA GLU A 199 -12.82 8.51 12.37
C GLU A 199 -12.95 7.05 11.90
N GLY A 200 -12.03 6.20 12.32
CA GLY A 200 -11.98 4.77 11.99
C GLY A 200 -11.21 4.42 10.71
N ASN A 201 -10.91 5.38 9.84
CA ASN A 201 -10.16 5.09 8.61
C ASN A 201 -8.73 4.62 8.89
N ARG A 202 -8.03 5.31 9.79
CA ARG A 202 -6.67 4.96 10.19
C ARG A 202 -6.61 3.56 10.79
N GLU A 203 -7.53 3.28 11.70
CA GLU A 203 -7.65 1.98 12.37
C GLU A 203 -7.89 0.84 11.36
N MET A 204 -8.62 1.11 10.27
CA MET A 204 -8.78 0.13 9.20
C MET A 204 -7.47 -0.11 8.45
N ALA A 205 -6.69 0.91 8.13
CA ALA A 205 -5.39 0.72 7.50
C ALA A 205 -4.46 -0.14 8.38
N GLU A 206 -4.39 0.14 9.67
CA GLU A 206 -3.63 -0.64 10.64
C GLU A 206 -4.14 -2.08 10.75
N LYS A 207 -5.45 -2.27 10.87
CA LYS A 207 -6.11 -3.59 10.94
C LYS A 207 -5.75 -4.48 9.75
N TYR A 208 -5.74 -3.93 8.55
CA TYR A 208 -5.42 -4.66 7.31
C TYR A 208 -3.91 -4.66 6.97
N GLY A 209 -3.09 -3.96 7.73
CA GLY A 209 -1.64 -3.88 7.53
C GLY A 209 -1.23 -3.11 6.27
N ILE A 210 -2.03 -2.11 5.88
CA ILE A 210 -1.82 -1.28 4.70
C ILE A 210 -0.96 -0.06 5.06
N TYR A 211 0.10 0.17 4.29
CA TYR A 211 0.82 1.42 4.30
C TYR A 211 -0.01 2.50 3.61
N MET A 212 -0.30 3.57 4.33
CA MET A 212 -0.90 4.74 3.71
C MET A 212 0.19 5.62 3.11
N GLY A 213 0.00 6.05 1.89
CA GLY A 213 0.89 6.97 1.20
C GLY A 213 0.10 8.13 0.64
N ALA A 214 0.76 8.97 -0.15
CA ALA A 214 0.11 10.09 -0.82
C ALA A 214 0.85 10.44 -2.12
N SER A 215 0.18 11.18 -3.00
CA SER A 215 0.72 11.57 -4.29
C SER A 215 1.79 12.67 -4.18
N HIS A 216 2.34 13.04 -5.32
CA HIS A 216 3.39 14.05 -5.50
C HIS A 216 3.04 15.47 -5.02
N CYS A 217 1.77 15.78 -4.82
CA CYS A 217 1.30 17.08 -4.32
C CYS A 217 0.82 17.02 -2.85
N GLU A 218 0.94 15.88 -2.20
CA GLU A 218 0.40 15.59 -0.88
C GLU A 218 1.52 15.19 0.12
N PRO A 219 2.52 16.06 0.38
CA PRO A 219 3.66 15.72 1.20
C PRO A 219 3.30 15.52 2.67
N MET A 220 4.11 14.72 3.38
CA MET A 220 4.04 14.51 4.82
C MET A 220 2.67 13.99 5.29
N ALA A 221 2.06 13.08 4.50
CA ALA A 221 0.75 12.47 4.75
C ALA A 221 -0.41 13.49 4.86
N ARG A 222 -0.26 14.67 4.28
CA ARG A 222 -1.31 15.69 4.20
C ARG A 222 -2.08 15.57 2.89
N ASN A 223 -3.37 15.82 2.92
CA ASN A 223 -4.16 16.19 1.74
C ASN A 223 -4.18 17.72 1.66
N THR A 224 -3.27 18.31 0.87
CA THR A 224 -3.13 19.78 0.79
C THR A 224 -4.41 20.45 0.29
N ASN A 225 -5.12 19.81 -0.63
CA ASN A 225 -6.35 20.33 -1.21
C ASN A 225 -7.48 20.47 -0.17
N GLY A 226 -7.73 19.42 0.60
CA GLY A 226 -8.80 19.41 1.60
C GLY A 226 -8.40 20.01 2.94
N GLU A 227 -7.16 19.83 3.36
CA GLU A 227 -6.71 20.15 4.72
C GLU A 227 -6.16 21.57 4.86
N TRP A 228 -5.42 22.11 3.86
CA TRP A 228 -4.85 23.45 3.99
C TRP A 228 -5.91 24.54 4.21
N ARG A 229 -7.06 24.40 3.59
CA ARG A 229 -8.19 25.35 3.78
C ARG A 229 -8.77 25.33 5.19
N VAL A 230 -8.56 24.25 5.95
CA VAL A 230 -9.11 24.06 7.30
C VAL A 230 -8.06 24.35 8.38
N SER A 231 -6.84 23.90 8.17
CA SER A 231 -5.77 23.89 9.16
C SER A 231 -4.61 24.82 8.81
N GLY A 232 -4.48 25.23 7.54
CA GLY A 232 -3.43 26.14 7.09
C GLY A 232 -3.72 27.59 7.42
N VAL A 233 -2.67 28.39 7.51
CA VAL A 233 -2.74 29.84 7.71
C VAL A 233 -1.97 30.52 6.59
N GLY A 234 -2.60 31.48 5.91
CA GLY A 234 -2.01 32.18 4.76
C GLY A 234 -1.88 31.29 3.52
N GLU A 235 -0.98 31.69 2.63
CA GLU A 235 -0.74 30.95 1.40
C GLU A 235 0.11 29.69 1.64
N TYR A 236 -0.15 28.61 0.86
CA TYR A 236 0.71 27.45 0.82
C TYR A 236 1.95 27.77 -0.03
N ASP A 237 2.88 28.48 0.58
CA ASP A 237 4.05 29.08 -0.03
C ASP A 237 5.25 28.95 0.94
N TYR A 238 6.19 28.08 0.57
CA TYR A 238 7.34 27.82 1.44
C TYR A 238 8.34 28.98 1.46
N VAL A 239 8.38 29.82 0.44
CA VAL A 239 9.29 30.98 0.37
C VAL A 239 8.85 32.06 1.35
N ASN A 240 7.56 32.33 1.43
CA ASN A 240 7.01 33.47 2.18
C ASN A 240 6.30 33.04 3.49
N ASN A 241 6.01 31.75 3.66
CA ASN A 241 5.19 31.23 4.76
C ASN A 241 5.71 29.86 5.29
N SER A 242 7.04 29.64 5.28
CA SER A 242 7.64 28.34 5.61
C SER A 242 7.29 27.84 7.01
N GLU A 243 7.17 28.69 8.00
CA GLU A 243 6.88 28.29 9.39
C GLU A 243 5.49 27.65 9.50
N GLU A 244 4.48 28.24 8.85
CA GLU A 244 3.13 27.71 8.86
C GLU A 244 3.02 26.40 8.03
N VAL A 245 3.75 26.32 6.91
CA VAL A 245 3.80 25.09 6.12
C VAL A 245 4.47 23.96 6.93
N LYS A 246 5.57 24.25 7.66
CA LYS A 246 6.22 23.29 8.55
C LYS A 246 5.33 22.90 9.74
N ARG A 247 4.62 23.84 10.35
CA ARG A 247 3.65 23.54 11.41
C ARG A 247 2.56 22.59 10.88
N PHE A 248 2.01 22.87 9.72
CA PHE A 248 0.99 22.06 9.08
C PHE A 248 1.47 20.61 8.84
N TRP A 249 2.70 20.40 8.37
CA TRP A 249 3.28 19.08 8.22
C TRP A 249 3.52 18.39 9.57
N ARG A 250 4.10 19.12 10.51
CA ARG A 250 4.44 18.61 11.87
C ARG A 250 3.22 18.02 12.57
N GLU A 251 2.12 18.75 12.60
CA GLU A 251 0.89 18.29 13.25
C GLU A 251 0.40 16.96 12.71
N ARG A 252 0.52 16.72 11.40
CA ARG A 252 0.16 15.44 10.82
C ARG A 252 1.16 14.34 11.16
N VAL A 253 2.44 14.60 11.07
CA VAL A 253 3.46 13.61 11.39
C VAL A 253 3.34 13.16 12.85
N GLU A 254 3.11 14.08 13.78
CA GLU A 254 2.85 13.77 15.20
C GLU A 254 1.60 12.87 15.36
N GLU A 255 0.53 13.16 14.63
CA GLU A 255 -0.71 12.39 14.69
C GLU A 255 -0.54 10.94 14.18
N VAL A 256 0.30 10.72 13.17
CA VAL A 256 0.44 9.43 12.49
C VAL A 256 1.78 8.73 12.74
N ALA A 257 2.58 9.18 13.69
CA ALA A 257 3.93 8.66 13.96
C ALA A 257 3.98 7.13 14.15
N GLU A 258 2.94 6.56 14.77
CA GLU A 258 2.82 5.11 15.01
C GLU A 258 2.10 4.36 13.89
N THR A 259 1.59 5.07 12.87
CA THR A 259 0.85 4.48 11.75
C THR A 259 1.83 4.08 10.63
N PRO A 260 1.60 2.95 9.92
CA PRO A 260 2.39 2.59 8.75
C PRO A 260 2.20 3.59 7.61
N ILE A 261 3.10 4.54 7.47
CA ILE A 261 3.08 5.59 6.44
C ILE A 261 4.27 5.43 5.49
N ILE A 262 4.04 5.65 4.21
CA ILE A 262 5.08 5.97 3.23
C ILE A 262 5.02 7.48 3.03
N TYR A 263 6.01 8.19 3.55
CA TYR A 263 6.02 9.65 3.50
C TYR A 263 6.46 10.15 2.13
N THR A 264 5.57 10.84 1.44
CA THR A 264 5.93 11.61 0.25
C THR A 264 6.66 12.87 0.69
N LEU A 265 7.85 13.09 0.13
CA LEU A 265 8.70 14.25 0.37
C LEU A 265 8.72 15.20 -0.82
N GLY A 266 9.18 16.43 -0.57
CA GLY A 266 9.12 17.52 -1.52
C GLY A 266 7.86 18.36 -1.34
N MET A 267 7.57 19.21 -2.28
CA MET A 267 6.30 19.93 -2.36
C MET A 267 6.03 20.42 -3.79
N ARG A 268 4.77 20.65 -4.04
CA ARG A 268 4.21 21.45 -5.16
C ARG A 268 3.28 22.53 -4.60
N GLY A 269 2.41 23.08 -5.37
CA GLY A 269 1.32 23.91 -4.87
C GLY A 269 0.16 23.08 -4.29
N VAL A 270 -0.89 23.75 -3.86
CA VAL A 270 -2.12 23.09 -3.42
C VAL A 270 -2.70 22.27 -4.57
N HIS A 271 -3.14 21.06 -4.26
CA HIS A 271 -3.60 20.08 -5.26
C HIS A 271 -2.51 19.84 -6.31
N ASP A 272 -2.80 19.80 -7.59
CA ASP A 272 -1.81 19.58 -8.65
C ASP A 272 -1.20 20.92 -9.18
N GLY A 273 -1.25 21.98 -8.38
CA GLY A 273 -0.68 23.28 -8.69
C GLY A 273 0.84 23.31 -8.67
N ARG A 274 1.43 24.32 -9.30
CA ARG A 274 2.87 24.58 -9.22
C ARG A 274 3.23 25.22 -7.89
N MET A 275 4.50 25.08 -7.47
CA MET A 275 5.03 25.74 -6.29
C MET A 275 4.87 27.27 -6.37
N ASN A 276 4.38 27.86 -5.29
CA ASN A 276 4.31 29.31 -5.13
C ASN A 276 5.65 29.88 -4.65
N GLY A 277 5.87 31.16 -4.86
CA GLY A 277 7.03 31.90 -4.35
C GLY A 277 8.32 31.77 -5.16
N ALA A 278 8.56 30.63 -5.84
CA ALA A 278 9.72 30.38 -6.67
C ALA A 278 9.36 30.31 -8.16
N LYS A 279 9.99 31.14 -8.98
CA LYS A 279 9.61 31.33 -10.41
C LYS A 279 10.54 30.63 -11.39
N THR A 280 11.83 30.55 -11.06
CA THR A 280 12.84 29.93 -11.90
C THR A 280 13.14 28.51 -11.41
N ILE A 281 13.68 27.67 -12.29
CA ILE A 281 14.10 26.29 -11.93
C ILE A 281 15.15 26.34 -10.80
N ASP A 282 16.09 27.25 -10.84
CA ASP A 282 17.13 27.40 -9.80
C ASP A 282 16.55 27.81 -8.44
N GLU A 283 15.58 28.73 -8.42
CA GLU A 283 14.84 29.07 -7.19
C GLU A 283 14.06 27.87 -6.66
N GLN A 284 13.33 27.17 -7.53
CA GLN A 284 12.57 25.98 -7.16
C GLN A 284 13.46 24.85 -6.65
N ARG A 285 14.64 24.63 -7.28
CA ARG A 285 15.63 23.67 -6.79
C ARG A 285 16.14 24.03 -5.40
N THR A 286 16.45 25.30 -5.16
CA THR A 286 16.90 25.79 -3.84
C THR A 286 15.84 25.57 -2.79
N VAL A 287 14.58 25.89 -3.08
CA VAL A 287 13.44 25.67 -2.16
C VAL A 287 13.26 24.20 -1.88
N LEU A 288 13.25 23.33 -2.90
CA LEU A 288 13.08 21.89 -2.71
C LEU A 288 14.22 21.26 -1.91
N THR A 289 15.46 21.72 -2.07
CA THR A 289 16.59 21.29 -1.24
C THR A 289 16.31 21.58 0.24
N GLN A 290 15.84 22.78 0.56
CA GLN A 290 15.50 23.15 1.95
C GLN A 290 14.29 22.37 2.46
N VAL A 291 13.24 22.21 1.65
CA VAL A 291 12.04 21.42 1.97
C VAL A 291 12.42 19.99 2.34
N LEU A 292 13.23 19.32 1.51
CA LEU A 292 13.68 17.95 1.79
C LEU A 292 14.46 17.87 3.10
N ALA A 293 15.33 18.84 3.38
CA ALA A 293 16.11 18.88 4.63
C ALA A 293 15.18 19.04 5.85
N ASP A 294 14.24 19.98 5.81
CA ASP A 294 13.33 20.25 6.92
C ASP A 294 12.33 19.10 7.16
N GLN A 295 11.80 18.50 6.10
CA GLN A 295 10.91 17.33 6.21
C GLN A 295 11.65 16.14 6.81
N ARG A 296 12.88 15.87 6.41
CA ARG A 296 13.69 14.79 6.97
C ARG A 296 14.09 15.04 8.43
N ALA A 297 14.43 16.28 8.79
CA ALA A 297 14.68 16.64 10.16
C ALA A 297 13.43 16.40 11.06
N MET A 298 12.26 16.73 10.55
CA MET A 298 10.98 16.48 11.21
C MET A 298 10.70 14.98 11.38
N LEU A 299 10.94 14.16 10.37
CA LEU A 299 10.78 12.71 10.47
C LEU A 299 11.77 12.09 11.46
N ALA A 300 13.03 12.56 11.48
CA ALA A 300 14.04 12.09 12.41
C ALA A 300 13.70 12.42 13.87
N GLU A 301 13.03 13.55 14.10
CA GLU A 301 12.59 13.98 15.42
C GLU A 301 11.35 13.24 15.91
N LEU A 302 10.37 13.05 15.04
CA LEU A 302 9.02 12.64 15.44
C LEU A 302 8.71 11.15 15.19
N VAL A 303 9.40 10.49 14.28
CA VAL A 303 9.10 9.10 13.87
C VAL A 303 10.24 8.16 14.25
N ASP A 304 11.41 8.29 13.65
CA ASP A 304 12.60 7.48 13.95
C ASP A 304 13.87 8.26 13.60
N SER A 305 14.78 8.37 14.56
CA SER A 305 16.08 9.03 14.35
C SER A 305 16.93 8.38 13.25
N HIS A 306 16.65 7.10 12.92
CA HIS A 306 17.28 6.37 11.82
C HIS A 306 16.37 6.43 10.58
N LEU A 307 16.52 7.49 9.81
CA LEU A 307 15.68 7.76 8.64
C LEU A 307 15.55 6.61 7.63
N VAL A 308 16.54 5.71 7.58
CA VAL A 308 16.52 4.51 6.72
C VAL A 308 15.42 3.51 7.09
N HIS A 309 14.87 3.58 8.31
CA HIS A 309 13.74 2.75 8.74
C HIS A 309 12.39 3.33 8.30
N ILE A 310 12.35 4.61 7.96
CA ILE A 310 11.13 5.30 7.55
C ILE A 310 10.96 5.17 6.04
N PRO A 311 9.87 4.59 5.55
CA PRO A 311 9.56 4.60 4.12
C PRO A 311 9.36 6.03 3.61
N GLN A 312 10.21 6.48 2.70
CA GLN A 312 10.20 7.81 2.12
C GLN A 312 10.22 7.72 0.60
N VAL A 313 9.44 8.56 -0.06
CA VAL A 313 9.37 8.62 -1.53
C VAL A 313 9.43 10.06 -2.02
N PHE A 314 10.20 10.28 -3.08
CA PHE A 314 10.20 11.52 -3.85
C PHE A 314 9.69 11.22 -5.24
N ILE A 315 8.70 12.00 -5.71
CA ILE A 315 7.98 11.76 -6.96
C ILE A 315 8.24 12.91 -7.92
N PRO A 316 9.20 12.79 -8.85
CA PRO A 316 9.52 13.84 -9.84
C PRO A 316 8.46 13.86 -10.96
N TYR A 317 7.28 14.39 -10.65
CA TYR A 317 6.14 14.49 -11.58
C TYR A 317 6.08 15.85 -12.26
N LYS A 318 5.77 15.88 -13.55
CA LYS A 318 5.66 17.09 -14.38
C LYS A 318 6.92 17.99 -14.25
N GLU A 319 6.74 19.27 -13.87
CA GLU A 319 7.83 20.24 -13.71
C GLU A 319 8.87 19.84 -12.65
N VAL A 320 8.52 18.99 -11.70
CA VAL A 320 9.47 18.52 -10.68
C VAL A 320 10.55 17.62 -11.31
N LEU A 321 10.24 16.93 -12.41
CA LEU A 321 11.25 16.19 -13.19
C LEU A 321 12.29 17.14 -13.81
N ASP A 322 11.86 18.30 -14.31
CA ASP A 322 12.78 19.29 -14.86
C ASP A 322 13.68 19.86 -13.75
N ILE A 323 13.15 20.08 -12.56
CA ILE A 323 13.91 20.53 -11.39
C ILE A 323 14.90 19.44 -10.95
N TYR A 324 14.51 18.18 -10.91
CA TYR A 324 15.38 17.04 -10.63
C TYR A 324 16.52 16.97 -11.65
N ASN A 325 16.21 17.03 -12.94
CA ASN A 325 17.19 17.00 -14.03
C ASN A 325 18.13 18.23 -14.03
N SER A 326 17.74 19.32 -13.40
CA SER A 326 18.61 20.51 -13.23
C SER A 326 19.67 20.35 -12.14
N GLY A 327 19.74 19.18 -11.47
CA GLY A 327 20.71 18.86 -10.43
C GLY A 327 20.17 19.01 -9.00
N LEU A 328 18.88 18.76 -8.76
CA LEU A 328 18.36 18.60 -7.41
C LEU A 328 18.94 17.32 -6.80
N GLU A 329 19.66 17.47 -5.70
CA GLU A 329 20.18 16.34 -4.94
C GLU A 329 19.08 15.79 -4.00
N VAL A 330 18.66 14.55 -4.24
CA VAL A 330 17.74 13.80 -3.37
C VAL A 330 18.56 12.77 -2.58
N PRO A 331 18.50 12.74 -1.23
CA PRO A 331 19.23 11.76 -0.42
C PRO A 331 19.05 10.32 -0.90
N ASP A 332 20.12 9.52 -0.88
CA ASP A 332 20.19 8.19 -1.50
C ASP A 332 19.21 7.16 -0.90
N ASP A 333 18.84 7.33 0.36
CA ASP A 333 17.90 6.46 1.09
C ASP A 333 16.43 6.75 0.81
N ILE A 334 16.12 7.79 0.03
CA ILE A 334 14.76 8.10 -0.44
C ILE A 334 14.49 7.32 -1.74
N THR A 335 13.36 6.62 -1.82
CA THR A 335 12.90 5.99 -3.05
C THR A 335 12.54 7.05 -4.10
N LEU A 336 13.12 6.98 -5.30
CA LEU A 336 12.69 7.77 -6.44
C LEU A 336 11.54 7.06 -7.15
N MET A 337 10.38 7.69 -7.20
CA MET A 337 9.20 7.12 -7.86
C MET A 337 8.96 7.81 -9.19
N TRP A 338 9.26 7.10 -10.26
CA TRP A 338 9.10 7.58 -11.63
C TRP A 338 7.65 7.54 -12.09
N CYS A 339 7.30 8.41 -13.03
CA CYS A 339 5.94 8.51 -13.54
C CYS A 339 5.90 8.23 -15.05
N ASP A 340 4.75 7.72 -15.51
CA ASP A 340 4.43 7.75 -16.93
C ASP A 340 4.00 9.16 -17.38
N ASP A 341 3.74 9.31 -18.68
CA ASP A 341 3.33 10.57 -19.30
C ASP A 341 1.80 10.80 -19.27
N ASN A 342 1.09 10.12 -18.38
CA ASN A 342 -0.38 10.06 -18.26
C ASN A 342 -1.07 9.20 -19.38
N TYR A 343 -0.31 8.76 -20.37
CA TYR A 343 -0.83 7.93 -21.48
C TYR A 343 -0.18 6.54 -21.53
N GLY A 344 0.52 6.16 -20.46
CA GLY A 344 1.08 4.84 -20.28
C GLY A 344 2.54 4.68 -20.73
N TYR A 345 3.25 5.75 -21.12
CA TYR A 345 4.66 5.67 -21.52
C TYR A 345 5.56 6.25 -20.43
N ILE A 346 6.43 5.42 -19.86
CA ILE A 346 7.41 5.85 -18.85
C ILE A 346 8.51 6.69 -19.53
N ARG A 347 8.68 7.93 -19.07
CA ARG A 347 9.59 8.92 -19.64
C ARG A 347 10.99 8.87 -19.07
N HIS A 348 11.15 8.40 -17.84
CA HIS A 348 12.43 8.26 -17.18
C HIS A 348 12.52 6.87 -16.55
N LEU A 349 13.65 6.22 -16.74
CA LEU A 349 14.02 4.99 -16.05
C LEU A 349 15.39 5.20 -15.41
N PRO A 350 15.69 4.58 -14.27
CA PRO A 350 16.95 4.75 -13.57
C PRO A 350 18.15 4.47 -14.47
N ASP A 351 19.09 5.39 -14.52
CA ASP A 351 20.39 5.19 -15.16
C ASP A 351 21.34 4.31 -14.30
N SER A 352 22.58 4.13 -14.75
CA SER A 352 23.55 3.28 -14.04
C SER A 352 23.97 3.83 -12.68
N VAL A 353 23.91 5.15 -12.49
CA VAL A 353 24.24 5.81 -11.21
C VAL A 353 23.06 5.78 -10.26
N GLU A 354 21.89 6.11 -10.77
CA GLU A 354 20.63 6.09 -9.99
C GLU A 354 20.34 4.71 -9.43
N ARG A 355 20.63 3.63 -10.17
CA ARG A 355 20.44 2.24 -9.68
C ARG A 355 21.28 1.86 -8.45
N LEU A 356 22.29 2.67 -8.10
CA LEU A 356 23.12 2.43 -6.90
C LEU A 356 22.49 3.00 -5.63
N ARG A 357 21.38 3.72 -5.72
CA ARG A 357 20.69 4.34 -4.58
C ARG A 357 20.15 3.28 -3.64
N SER A 358 20.39 3.44 -2.34
CA SER A 358 19.90 2.53 -1.30
C SER A 358 18.38 2.58 -1.13
N GLY A 359 17.74 3.72 -1.39
CA GLY A 359 16.29 3.91 -1.38
C GLY A 359 15.59 3.25 -2.57
N GLY A 360 16.35 2.89 -3.61
CA GLY A 360 15.82 2.24 -4.81
C GLY A 360 14.84 3.09 -5.61
N HIS A 361 14.01 2.42 -6.42
CA HIS A 361 13.11 3.05 -7.37
C HIS A 361 11.72 2.42 -7.33
N GLY A 362 10.71 3.25 -7.50
CA GLY A 362 9.31 2.87 -7.63
C GLY A 362 8.68 3.44 -8.90
N LEU A 363 7.46 3.04 -9.17
CA LEU A 363 6.69 3.50 -10.32
C LEU A 363 5.30 3.96 -9.89
N TYR A 364 4.93 5.17 -10.29
CA TYR A 364 3.57 5.68 -10.29
C TYR A 364 3.03 5.65 -11.72
N TYR A 365 2.05 4.78 -11.97
CA TYR A 365 1.57 4.48 -13.32
C TYR A 365 0.06 4.74 -13.46
N HIS A 366 -0.33 5.52 -14.46
CA HIS A 366 -1.73 5.80 -14.77
C HIS A 366 -2.34 4.66 -15.60
N VAL A 367 -3.19 3.84 -14.98
CA VAL A 367 -3.96 2.80 -15.71
C VAL A 367 -5.14 3.41 -16.47
N SER A 368 -5.56 4.62 -16.06
CA SER A 368 -6.49 5.46 -16.83
C SER A 368 -6.17 6.93 -16.62
N TYR A 369 -6.30 7.72 -17.69
CA TYR A 369 -6.19 9.16 -17.66
C TYR A 369 -7.16 9.77 -18.67
N TRP A 370 -8.13 10.51 -18.18
CA TRP A 370 -9.25 11.03 -18.97
C TRP A 370 -9.21 12.56 -19.13
N GLY A 371 -8.12 13.20 -18.72
CA GLY A 371 -7.92 14.63 -18.79
C GLY A 371 -8.03 15.29 -17.42
N ARG A 372 -9.10 16.01 -17.14
CA ARG A 372 -9.29 16.63 -15.83
C ARG A 372 -9.62 15.57 -14.77
N PRO A 373 -9.24 15.77 -13.48
CA PRO A 373 -9.58 14.85 -12.40
C PRO A 373 -11.06 14.48 -12.32
N HIS A 374 -11.96 15.40 -12.65
CA HIS A 374 -13.40 15.18 -12.65
C HIS A 374 -13.92 14.22 -13.71
N ASP A 375 -13.10 13.90 -14.70
CA ASP A 375 -13.46 13.00 -15.80
C ASP A 375 -12.95 11.57 -15.56
N TYR A 376 -12.29 11.31 -14.44
CA TYR A 376 -11.78 9.98 -14.10
C TYR A 376 -12.92 9.02 -13.80
N LEU A 377 -12.84 7.87 -14.43
CA LEU A 377 -13.77 6.76 -14.28
C LEU A 377 -12.99 5.46 -14.07
N TRP A 378 -13.62 4.48 -13.45
CA TRP A 378 -13.03 3.14 -13.27
C TRP A 378 -12.98 2.35 -14.58
N LEU A 379 -12.60 3.00 -15.65
CA LEU A 379 -12.43 2.44 -16.99
C LEU A 379 -10.98 2.64 -17.41
N PRO A 380 -10.16 1.59 -17.50
CA PRO A 380 -8.77 1.73 -17.94
C PRO A 380 -8.73 2.22 -19.38
N SER A 381 -8.08 3.36 -19.61
CA SER A 381 -7.83 3.90 -20.95
C SER A 381 -6.52 3.37 -21.55
N THR A 382 -5.60 2.92 -20.70
CA THR A 382 -4.32 2.35 -21.13
C THR A 382 -4.48 0.89 -21.51
N HIS A 383 -4.02 0.53 -22.71
CA HIS A 383 -4.15 -0.83 -23.20
C HIS A 383 -3.33 -1.83 -22.36
N PRO A 384 -3.86 -3.00 -21.96
CA PRO A 384 -3.15 -3.96 -21.09
C PRO A 384 -1.78 -4.41 -21.62
N ALA A 385 -1.61 -4.55 -22.94
CA ALA A 385 -0.32 -4.89 -23.52
C ALA A 385 0.73 -3.78 -23.33
N LEU A 386 0.33 -2.51 -23.41
CA LEU A 386 1.22 -1.39 -23.11
C LEU A 386 1.60 -1.39 -21.62
N MET A 387 0.62 -1.53 -20.73
CA MET A 387 0.89 -1.67 -19.28
C MET A 387 1.90 -2.78 -19.00
N THR A 388 1.69 -3.96 -19.56
CA THR A 388 2.60 -5.10 -19.37
C THR A 388 4.01 -4.77 -19.85
N THR A 389 4.14 -4.16 -21.04
CA THR A 389 5.45 -3.80 -21.62
C THR A 389 6.17 -2.79 -20.74
N GLU A 390 5.50 -1.72 -20.35
CA GLU A 390 6.11 -0.63 -19.57
C GLU A 390 6.43 -1.06 -18.12
N LEU A 391 5.57 -1.85 -17.49
CA LEU A 391 5.83 -2.40 -16.15
C LEU A 391 7.02 -3.37 -16.16
N LEU A 392 7.18 -4.22 -17.18
CA LEU A 392 8.35 -5.07 -17.33
C LEU A 392 9.62 -4.26 -17.58
N ARG A 393 9.56 -3.22 -18.43
CA ARG A 393 10.70 -2.29 -18.63
C ARG A 393 11.13 -1.63 -17.32
N ALA A 394 10.16 -1.18 -16.51
CA ALA A 394 10.45 -0.59 -15.21
C ALA A 394 11.09 -1.61 -14.26
N TYR A 395 10.55 -2.82 -14.20
CA TYR A 395 11.08 -3.89 -13.36
C TYR A 395 12.53 -4.26 -13.75
N ASP A 396 12.80 -4.40 -15.06
CA ASP A 396 14.14 -4.70 -15.58
C ASP A 396 15.13 -3.54 -15.33
N ALA A 397 14.61 -2.33 -15.14
CA ALA A 397 15.38 -1.13 -14.77
C ALA A 397 15.47 -0.91 -13.24
N ASP A 398 15.25 -1.95 -12.42
CA ASP A 398 15.32 -1.93 -10.95
C ASP A 398 14.24 -1.11 -10.22
N ASN A 399 13.10 -0.85 -10.83
CA ASN A 399 11.94 -0.30 -10.11
C ASN A 399 11.28 -1.42 -9.30
N ARG A 400 11.72 -1.63 -8.07
CA ARG A 400 11.28 -2.76 -7.20
C ARG A 400 10.81 -2.34 -5.81
N ASN A 401 10.72 -1.03 -5.57
CA ASN A 401 10.15 -0.45 -4.36
C ASN A 401 8.72 0.01 -4.54
#